data_69b490290b29eaa58ff83f159f020995
#
_entry.id   69b490290b29eaa58ff83f159f020995
#
_cell.length_a   1.000
_cell.length_b   1.000
_cell.length_c   1.000
_cell.angle_alpha   90.00
_cell.angle_beta   90.00
_cell.angle_gamma   90.00
#
_symmetry.space_group_name_H-M   'P 1'
#
loop_
_entity.id
_entity.type
_entity.pdbx_description
1 polymer ?
#
loop_
_entity_poly.entity_id
_entity_poly.type
_entity_poly.pdbx_seq_one_letter_code
_entity_poly.pdbx_strand_id
1 'polypeptide(L)'
;MNYHTYFGRESAPVECCIVGTGGFGRSFIAQSLKTPLISTRVAVDLKAQTATDVLRGLGIDPSRIAQCATASEAKTAWENGHYIAAGDLSVVLDLPISVVVEATGHPEAGAKHCRLAIDAGKHVALVSKEVDSVVGPGLALRARNNNVIVTPVDGDQPSLLMGLVTWAEVLGLDIIAAGKASEYDFVYDPKQRTLSSNGKTASAHDFGDWIEPATLDLSTIAARRSEIAAEFPQRAVPDLCEMTLVANA
;
A
#
# COMPACT_ATOMS: atom_id res chain seq x y z
N MET A 1 4.06 -3.07 -22.02
CA MET A 1 3.57 -4.48 -21.91
C MET A 1 2.10 -4.50 -22.25
N ASN A 2 1.63 -5.52 -23.01
CA ASN A 2 0.19 -5.67 -23.31
C ASN A 2 -0.46 -6.51 -22.20
N TYR A 3 -1.12 -5.87 -21.25
CA TYR A 3 -1.78 -6.53 -20.14
C TYR A 3 -2.91 -7.47 -20.54
N HIS A 4 -3.61 -7.19 -21.66
CA HIS A 4 -4.63 -8.12 -22.18
C HIS A 4 -4.05 -9.45 -22.61
N THR A 5 -2.87 -9.44 -23.24
CA THR A 5 -2.18 -10.69 -23.62
C THR A 5 -1.65 -11.43 -22.38
N TYR A 6 -1.23 -10.68 -21.35
CA TYR A 6 -0.62 -11.26 -20.16
C TYR A 6 -1.65 -11.81 -19.17
N PHE A 7 -2.74 -11.06 -18.91
CA PHE A 7 -3.76 -11.38 -17.93
C PHE A 7 -5.11 -11.82 -18.51
N GLY A 8 -5.32 -11.67 -19.80
CA GLY A 8 -6.58 -11.94 -20.49
C GLY A 8 -6.88 -13.43 -20.77
N ARG A 9 -6.21 -14.34 -20.06
CA ARG A 9 -6.48 -15.78 -20.20
C ARG A 9 -7.75 -16.14 -19.45
N GLU A 10 -8.56 -17.02 -20.05
CA GLU A 10 -9.69 -17.64 -19.36
C GLU A 10 -9.15 -18.49 -18.20
N SER A 11 -9.32 -18.02 -16.99
CA SER A 11 -8.99 -18.73 -15.76
C SER A 11 -10.09 -18.50 -14.74
N ALA A 12 -10.25 -19.41 -13.79
CA ALA A 12 -11.12 -19.16 -12.65
C ALA A 12 -10.62 -17.91 -11.90
N PRO A 13 -11.52 -17.05 -11.39
CA PRO A 13 -11.13 -15.90 -10.61
C PRO A 13 -10.33 -16.30 -9.37
N VAL A 14 -9.35 -15.50 -9.02
CA VAL A 14 -8.59 -15.68 -7.78
C VAL A 14 -9.45 -15.22 -6.61
N GLU A 15 -9.73 -16.13 -5.68
CA GLU A 15 -10.50 -15.81 -4.49
C GLU A 15 -9.65 -15.04 -3.49
N CYS A 16 -10.11 -13.84 -3.15
CA CYS A 16 -9.42 -12.88 -2.29
C CYS A 16 -10.20 -12.62 -1.00
N CYS A 17 -9.47 -12.39 0.08
CA CYS A 17 -9.96 -11.80 1.32
C CYS A 17 -9.32 -10.41 1.48
N ILE A 18 -10.10 -9.38 1.72
CA ILE A 18 -9.61 -8.04 2.09
C ILE A 18 -9.61 -7.87 3.60
N VAL A 19 -8.51 -7.39 4.17
CA VAL A 19 -8.38 -7.04 5.58
C VAL A 19 -8.15 -5.53 5.68
N GLY A 20 -9.08 -4.84 6.33
CA GLY A 20 -9.20 -3.39 6.33
C GLY A 20 -10.12 -2.91 5.21
N THR A 21 -11.31 -2.43 5.60
CA THR A 21 -12.37 -1.98 4.68
C THR A 21 -12.46 -0.44 4.59
N GLY A 22 -11.35 0.25 4.86
CA GLY A 22 -11.20 1.70 4.66
C GLY A 22 -11.27 2.10 3.18
N GLY A 23 -10.72 3.25 2.84
CA GLY A 23 -10.77 3.82 1.49
C GLY A 23 -10.28 2.85 0.41
N PHE A 24 -9.08 2.27 0.60
CA PHE A 24 -8.53 1.29 -0.33
C PHE A 24 -9.36 0.00 -0.38
N GLY A 25 -9.64 -0.60 0.77
CA GLY A 25 -10.37 -1.87 0.83
C GLY A 25 -11.75 -1.79 0.19
N ARG A 26 -12.48 -0.70 0.43
CA ARG A 26 -13.76 -0.42 -0.24
C ARG A 26 -13.59 -0.32 -1.76
N SER A 27 -12.58 0.40 -2.24
CA SER A 27 -12.29 0.53 -3.68
C SER A 27 -11.91 -0.81 -4.30
N PHE A 28 -11.12 -1.62 -3.61
CA PHE A 28 -10.72 -2.95 -4.05
C PHE A 28 -11.93 -3.86 -4.23
N ILE A 29 -12.85 -3.93 -3.23
CA ILE A 29 -14.09 -4.69 -3.35
C ILE A 29 -14.90 -4.19 -4.54
N ALA A 30 -15.09 -2.86 -4.67
CA ALA A 30 -15.88 -2.27 -5.75
C ALA A 30 -15.34 -2.62 -7.14
N GLN A 31 -14.02 -2.66 -7.31
CA GLN A 31 -13.38 -3.05 -8.57
C GLN A 31 -13.48 -4.57 -8.81
N SER A 32 -13.36 -5.39 -7.77
CA SER A 32 -13.48 -6.84 -7.90
C SER A 32 -14.85 -7.28 -8.43
N LEU A 33 -15.91 -6.51 -8.14
CA LEU A 33 -17.25 -6.75 -8.69
C LEU A 33 -17.34 -6.55 -10.22
N LYS A 34 -16.34 -5.89 -10.82
CA LYS A 34 -16.28 -5.58 -12.27
C LYS A 34 -15.16 -6.33 -12.99
N THR A 35 -14.26 -6.94 -12.24
CA THR A 35 -13.05 -7.58 -12.78
C THR A 35 -13.23 -9.09 -12.76
N PRO A 36 -13.22 -9.78 -13.90
CA PRO A 36 -13.44 -11.24 -13.94
C PRO A 36 -12.28 -12.05 -13.39
N LEU A 37 -11.10 -11.42 -13.16
CA LEU A 37 -9.88 -12.10 -12.72
C LEU A 37 -9.82 -12.35 -11.21
N ILE A 38 -10.59 -11.60 -10.42
CA ILE A 38 -10.59 -11.70 -8.96
C ILE A 38 -12.01 -11.76 -8.41
N SER A 39 -12.17 -12.47 -7.30
CA SER A 39 -13.42 -12.54 -6.54
C SER A 39 -13.13 -12.19 -5.07
N THR A 40 -13.76 -11.15 -4.54
CA THR A 40 -13.56 -10.68 -3.17
C THR A 40 -14.87 -10.77 -2.40
N ARG A 41 -15.18 -11.98 -1.95
CA ARG A 41 -16.40 -12.25 -1.16
C ARG A 41 -16.17 -12.17 0.35
N VAL A 42 -14.92 -12.05 0.80
CA VAL A 42 -14.54 -12.03 2.21
C VAL A 42 -13.94 -10.70 2.58
N ALA A 43 -14.55 -10.03 3.56
CA ALA A 43 -14.11 -8.75 4.09
C ALA A 43 -13.92 -8.84 5.61
N VAL A 44 -12.77 -8.42 6.09
CA VAL A 44 -12.41 -8.43 7.51
C VAL A 44 -12.09 -7.00 7.95
N ASP A 45 -12.62 -6.60 9.10
CA ASP A 45 -12.31 -5.32 9.75
C ASP A 45 -12.30 -5.50 11.26
N LEU A 46 -11.93 -4.50 12.04
CA LEU A 46 -11.97 -4.54 13.51
C LEU A 46 -13.34 -4.98 14.08
N LYS A 47 -14.41 -4.69 13.33
CA LYS A 47 -15.77 -5.11 13.64
C LYS A 47 -16.40 -5.67 12.38
N ALA A 48 -16.99 -6.86 12.45
CA ALA A 48 -17.75 -7.44 11.34
C ALA A 48 -18.83 -6.50 10.80
N GLN A 49 -19.41 -5.66 11.66
CA GLN A 49 -20.40 -4.66 11.26
C GLN A 49 -19.81 -3.63 10.29
N THR A 50 -18.56 -3.15 10.50
CA THR A 50 -17.89 -2.21 9.58
C THR A 50 -17.76 -2.82 8.18
N ALA A 51 -17.28 -4.05 8.09
CA ALA A 51 -17.20 -4.77 6.82
C ALA A 51 -18.59 -4.97 6.17
N THR A 52 -19.61 -5.29 6.98
CA THR A 52 -21.00 -5.41 6.50
C THR A 52 -21.50 -4.10 5.89
N ASP A 53 -21.27 -2.99 6.55
CA ASP A 53 -21.75 -1.68 6.10
C ASP A 53 -21.08 -1.27 4.80
N VAL A 54 -19.79 -1.60 4.63
CA VAL A 54 -19.07 -1.39 3.36
C VAL A 54 -19.68 -2.25 2.25
N LEU A 55 -19.91 -3.54 2.47
CA LEU A 55 -20.53 -4.43 1.49
C LEU A 55 -21.91 -3.95 1.06
N ARG A 56 -22.75 -3.54 2.02
CA ARG A 56 -24.07 -2.93 1.74
C ARG A 56 -23.94 -1.64 0.94
N GLY A 57 -23.02 -0.77 1.34
CA GLY A 57 -22.78 0.51 0.67
C GLY A 57 -22.25 0.37 -0.76
N LEU A 58 -21.79 -0.81 -1.15
CA LEU A 58 -21.42 -1.17 -2.52
C LEU A 58 -22.55 -1.83 -3.32
N GLY A 59 -23.75 -1.90 -2.74
CA GLY A 59 -24.95 -2.42 -3.40
C GLY A 59 -25.12 -3.93 -3.34
N ILE A 60 -24.37 -4.61 -2.47
CA ILE A 60 -24.58 -6.04 -2.23
C ILE A 60 -25.85 -6.23 -1.41
N ASP A 61 -26.74 -7.11 -1.89
CA ASP A 61 -27.99 -7.41 -1.22
C ASP A 61 -27.74 -7.87 0.23
N PRO A 62 -28.38 -7.23 1.23
CA PRO A 62 -28.23 -7.61 2.63
C PRO A 62 -28.50 -9.09 2.92
N SER A 63 -29.42 -9.73 2.17
CA SER A 63 -29.71 -11.17 2.31
C SER A 63 -28.56 -12.07 1.89
N ARG A 64 -27.61 -11.54 1.15
CA ARG A 64 -26.39 -12.22 0.68
C ARG A 64 -25.17 -11.92 1.51
N ILE A 65 -25.30 -11.18 2.61
CA ILE A 65 -24.18 -10.83 3.49
C ILE A 65 -24.33 -11.57 4.81
N ALA A 66 -23.35 -12.37 5.17
CA ALA A 66 -23.28 -13.08 6.44
C ALA A 66 -22.19 -12.45 7.34
N GLN A 67 -22.57 -12.06 8.55
CA GLN A 67 -21.61 -11.76 9.61
C GLN A 67 -21.21 -13.07 10.30
N CYS A 68 -19.92 -13.36 10.35
CA CYS A 68 -19.40 -14.58 10.90
C CYS A 68 -18.45 -14.31 12.07
N ALA A 69 -18.70 -14.94 13.20
CA ALA A 69 -17.86 -14.88 14.39
C ALA A 69 -16.98 -16.13 14.53
N THR A 70 -17.31 -17.21 13.82
CA THR A 70 -16.62 -18.52 13.89
C THR A 70 -16.28 -19.05 12.50
N ALA A 71 -15.27 -19.92 12.42
CA ALA A 71 -14.88 -20.57 11.17
C ALA A 71 -16.03 -21.48 10.61
N SER A 72 -16.83 -22.08 11.48
CA SER A 72 -17.99 -22.88 11.07
C SER A 72 -19.06 -22.04 10.37
N GLU A 73 -19.39 -20.87 10.93
CA GLU A 73 -20.32 -19.91 10.31
C GLU A 73 -19.79 -19.43 8.98
N ALA A 74 -18.49 -19.09 8.91
CA ALA A 74 -17.85 -18.61 7.68
C ALA A 74 -17.88 -19.70 6.59
N LYS A 75 -17.62 -20.97 6.94
CA LYS A 75 -17.70 -22.08 6.02
C LYS A 75 -19.11 -22.26 5.47
N THR A 76 -20.13 -22.28 6.35
CA THR A 76 -21.54 -22.38 5.94
C THR A 76 -21.95 -21.24 5.03
N ALA A 77 -21.56 -20.00 5.36
CA ALA A 77 -21.84 -18.82 4.54
C ALA A 77 -21.16 -18.92 3.17
N TRP A 78 -19.91 -19.40 3.13
CA TRP A 78 -19.18 -19.63 1.88
C TRP A 78 -19.88 -20.62 0.96
N GLU A 79 -20.29 -21.78 1.50
CA GLU A 79 -20.98 -22.84 0.77
C GLU A 79 -22.34 -22.36 0.21
N ASN A 80 -23.00 -21.45 0.93
CA ASN A 80 -24.26 -20.81 0.48
C ASN A 80 -24.04 -19.63 -0.49
N GLY A 81 -22.82 -19.32 -0.89
CA GLY A 81 -22.51 -18.25 -1.84
C GLY A 81 -22.66 -16.84 -1.27
N HIS A 82 -22.65 -16.66 0.05
CA HIS A 82 -22.74 -15.37 0.68
C HIS A 82 -21.43 -14.59 0.61
N TYR A 83 -21.52 -13.28 0.70
CA TYR A 83 -20.42 -12.40 1.12
C TYR A 83 -20.24 -12.52 2.63
N ILE A 84 -18.99 -12.57 3.07
CA ILE A 84 -18.65 -12.82 4.47
C ILE A 84 -18.02 -11.58 5.07
N ALA A 85 -18.56 -11.12 6.18
CA ALA A 85 -18.01 -10.06 7.00
C ALA A 85 -17.56 -10.62 8.35
N ALA A 86 -16.29 -10.45 8.71
CA ALA A 86 -15.73 -10.96 9.97
C ALA A 86 -14.97 -9.89 10.74
N GLY A 87 -14.87 -10.07 12.05
CA GLY A 87 -14.13 -9.20 12.96
C GLY A 87 -12.69 -9.64 13.23
N ASP A 88 -12.30 -10.81 12.73
CA ASP A 88 -10.94 -11.37 12.88
C ASP A 88 -10.60 -12.23 11.66
N LEU A 89 -9.37 -12.10 11.19
CA LEU A 89 -8.88 -12.85 10.03
C LEU A 89 -8.89 -14.36 10.26
N SER A 90 -8.63 -14.81 11.48
CA SER A 90 -8.59 -16.24 11.81
C SER A 90 -9.91 -16.97 11.52
N VAL A 91 -11.04 -16.25 11.54
CA VAL A 91 -12.38 -16.81 11.26
C VAL A 91 -12.50 -17.31 9.82
N VAL A 92 -11.74 -16.75 8.89
CA VAL A 92 -11.89 -16.96 7.45
C VAL A 92 -10.72 -17.68 6.78
N LEU A 93 -9.64 -17.98 7.50
CA LEU A 93 -8.43 -18.54 6.89
C LEU A 93 -8.61 -19.96 6.36
N ASP A 94 -9.56 -20.73 6.89
CA ASP A 94 -9.87 -22.08 6.41
C ASP A 94 -10.73 -22.10 5.14
N LEU A 95 -11.22 -20.93 4.70
CA LEU A 95 -11.95 -20.80 3.45
C LEU A 95 -11.02 -20.99 2.24
N PRO A 96 -11.56 -21.38 1.06
CA PRO A 96 -10.77 -21.58 -0.14
C PRO A 96 -10.39 -20.24 -0.80
N ILE A 97 -9.92 -19.29 -0.01
CA ILE A 97 -9.29 -18.06 -0.46
C ILE A 97 -7.82 -18.33 -0.80
N SER A 98 -7.31 -17.71 -1.85
CA SER A 98 -5.92 -17.86 -2.28
C SER A 98 -5.06 -16.70 -1.80
N VAL A 99 -5.61 -15.50 -1.76
CA VAL A 99 -4.89 -14.27 -1.46
C VAL A 99 -5.56 -13.49 -0.34
N VAL A 100 -4.77 -13.09 0.64
CA VAL A 100 -5.15 -12.09 1.64
C VAL A 100 -4.57 -10.74 1.22
N VAL A 101 -5.45 -9.77 1.01
CA VAL A 101 -5.08 -8.37 0.71
C VAL A 101 -5.07 -7.61 2.02
N GLU A 102 -3.89 -7.26 2.51
CA GLU A 102 -3.71 -6.55 3.77
C GLU A 102 -3.69 -5.04 3.51
N ALA A 103 -4.69 -4.32 4.03
CA ALA A 103 -4.94 -2.90 3.76
C ALA A 103 -5.35 -2.11 5.01
N THR A 104 -4.84 -2.48 6.18
CA THR A 104 -5.19 -1.79 7.43
C THR A 104 -4.44 -0.48 7.65
N GLY A 105 -3.26 -0.31 7.04
CA GLY A 105 -2.35 0.81 7.28
C GLY A 105 -1.73 0.78 8.69
N HIS A 106 -1.86 -0.33 9.42
CA HIS A 106 -1.44 -0.46 10.80
C HIS A 106 -0.28 -1.46 10.94
N PRO A 107 0.96 -1.03 11.25
CA PRO A 107 2.14 -1.90 11.21
C PRO A 107 2.01 -3.20 12.01
N GLU A 108 1.60 -3.12 13.27
CA GLU A 108 1.48 -4.29 14.15
C GLU A 108 0.36 -5.24 13.72
N ALA A 109 -0.82 -4.68 13.41
CA ALA A 109 -1.96 -5.48 12.96
C ALA A 109 -1.66 -6.16 11.63
N GLY A 110 -1.10 -5.42 10.67
CA GLY A 110 -0.75 -5.95 9.37
C GLY A 110 0.33 -7.02 9.44
N ALA A 111 1.37 -6.85 10.27
CA ALA A 111 2.38 -7.88 10.51
C ALA A 111 1.77 -9.17 11.07
N LYS A 112 0.81 -9.05 12.00
CA LYS A 112 0.05 -10.20 12.54
C LYS A 112 -0.78 -10.86 11.44
N HIS A 113 -1.52 -10.08 10.64
CA HIS A 113 -2.36 -10.60 9.56
C HIS A 113 -1.52 -11.33 8.50
N CYS A 114 -0.41 -10.73 8.06
CA CYS A 114 0.50 -11.35 7.11
C CYS A 114 1.03 -12.70 7.65
N ARG A 115 1.48 -12.73 8.90
CA ARG A 115 1.95 -13.96 9.53
C ARG A 115 0.88 -15.04 9.56
N LEU A 116 -0.34 -14.72 9.99
CA LEU A 116 -1.46 -15.67 10.04
C LEU A 116 -1.82 -16.21 8.65
N ALA A 117 -1.85 -15.33 7.63
CA ALA A 117 -2.13 -15.72 6.26
C ALA A 117 -1.05 -16.66 5.70
N ILE A 118 0.23 -16.33 5.89
CA ILE A 118 1.36 -17.16 5.47
C ILE A 118 1.30 -18.53 6.12
N ASP A 119 1.06 -18.59 7.44
CA ASP A 119 0.99 -19.84 8.21
C ASP A 119 -0.20 -20.73 7.77
N ALA A 120 -1.27 -20.10 7.26
CA ALA A 120 -2.42 -20.77 6.67
C ALA A 120 -2.24 -21.11 5.17
N GLY A 121 -1.04 -20.92 4.61
CA GLY A 121 -0.75 -21.23 3.20
C GLY A 121 -1.39 -20.26 2.21
N LYS A 122 -1.69 -19.01 2.61
CA LYS A 122 -2.27 -17.99 1.76
C LYS A 122 -1.20 -17.03 1.26
N HIS A 123 -1.30 -16.61 0.00
CA HIS A 123 -0.51 -15.50 -0.53
C HIS A 123 -0.96 -14.19 0.11
N VAL A 124 -0.07 -13.22 0.18
CA VAL A 124 -0.38 -11.89 0.73
C VAL A 124 -0.05 -10.82 -0.30
N ALA A 125 -1.05 -10.00 -0.61
CA ALA A 125 -0.88 -8.74 -1.33
C ALA A 125 -0.90 -7.61 -0.29
N LEU A 126 0.24 -6.97 -0.09
CA LEU A 126 0.47 -6.04 1.00
C LEU A 126 0.28 -4.60 0.51
N VAL A 127 -0.83 -3.99 0.91
CA VAL A 127 -1.15 -2.58 0.62
C VAL A 127 -0.55 -1.67 1.67
N SER A 128 -0.50 -2.13 2.93
CA SER A 128 0.06 -1.38 4.05
C SER A 128 1.58 -1.27 3.93
N LYS A 129 2.06 -0.20 3.32
CA LYS A 129 3.48 0.10 3.13
C LYS A 129 4.26 0.14 4.44
N GLU A 130 3.61 0.61 5.49
CA GLU A 130 4.15 0.67 6.84
C GLU A 130 4.54 -0.71 7.38
N VAL A 131 3.82 -1.75 6.99
CA VAL A 131 4.14 -3.14 7.37
C VAL A 131 5.39 -3.62 6.65
N ASP A 132 5.44 -3.44 5.32
CA ASP A 132 6.57 -3.87 4.51
C ASP A 132 7.87 -3.17 4.92
N SER A 133 7.80 -1.86 5.13
CA SER A 133 8.97 -1.06 5.53
C SER A 133 9.62 -1.54 6.83
N VAL A 134 8.85 -2.13 7.75
CA VAL A 134 9.35 -2.58 9.06
C VAL A 134 9.71 -4.06 9.05
N VAL A 135 8.86 -4.91 8.49
CA VAL A 135 8.99 -6.38 8.60
C VAL A 135 8.98 -7.10 7.26
N GLY A 136 8.92 -6.39 6.14
CA GLY A 136 8.82 -6.95 4.78
C GLY A 136 9.83 -8.06 4.48
N PRO A 137 11.16 -7.84 4.67
CA PRO A 137 12.16 -8.89 4.42
C PRO A 137 11.94 -10.16 5.25
N GLY A 138 11.51 -10.00 6.51
CA GLY A 138 11.18 -11.14 7.38
C GLY A 138 9.94 -11.90 6.92
N LEU A 139 8.91 -11.18 6.46
CA LEU A 139 7.70 -11.79 5.90
C LEU A 139 8.00 -12.51 4.58
N ALA A 140 8.84 -11.92 3.72
CA ALA A 140 9.27 -12.54 2.46
C ALA A 140 10.02 -13.86 2.70
N LEU A 141 10.94 -13.89 3.69
CA LEU A 141 11.63 -15.12 4.08
C LEU A 141 10.65 -16.18 4.60
N ARG A 142 9.70 -15.79 5.48
CA ARG A 142 8.68 -16.70 5.99
C ARG A 142 7.79 -17.25 4.88
N ALA A 143 7.40 -16.40 3.94
CA ALA A 143 6.58 -16.79 2.80
C ALA A 143 7.28 -17.83 1.92
N ARG A 144 8.57 -17.63 1.61
CA ARG A 144 9.38 -18.60 0.88
C ARG A 144 9.40 -19.98 1.57
N ASN A 145 9.56 -19.99 2.89
CA ASN A 145 9.58 -21.24 3.68
C ASN A 145 8.22 -21.96 3.71
N ASN A 146 7.13 -21.23 3.43
CA ASN A 146 5.78 -21.79 3.36
C ASN A 146 5.27 -21.96 1.92
N ASN A 147 6.12 -21.74 0.90
CA ASN A 147 5.77 -21.82 -0.52
C ASN A 147 4.61 -20.90 -0.92
N VAL A 148 4.53 -19.73 -0.31
CA VAL A 148 3.59 -18.67 -0.65
C VAL A 148 4.31 -17.39 -1.03
N ILE A 149 3.61 -16.43 -1.60
CA ILE A 149 4.13 -15.14 -2.02
C ILE A 149 3.63 -14.06 -1.07
N VAL A 150 4.52 -13.20 -0.62
CA VAL A 150 4.21 -11.89 -0.04
C VAL A 150 4.83 -10.84 -0.94
N THR A 151 4.04 -9.87 -1.35
CA THR A 151 4.52 -8.78 -2.21
C THR A 151 3.74 -7.50 -1.91
N PRO A 152 4.40 -6.34 -1.87
CA PRO A 152 3.70 -5.07 -2.00
C PRO A 152 2.86 -5.06 -3.28
N VAL A 153 1.74 -4.35 -3.26
CA VAL A 153 0.88 -4.22 -4.44
C VAL A 153 1.48 -3.24 -5.43
N ASP A 154 1.29 -3.54 -6.72
CA ASP A 154 1.69 -2.66 -7.81
C ASP A 154 0.68 -1.50 -8.00
N GLY A 155 1.13 -0.44 -8.68
CA GLY A 155 0.29 0.72 -9.04
C GLY A 155 0.45 1.92 -8.13
N ASP A 156 1.41 1.89 -7.20
CA ASP A 156 1.77 3.02 -6.33
C ASP A 156 3.22 3.46 -6.58
N GLN A 157 3.63 4.54 -5.97
CA GLN A 157 4.91 5.21 -6.19
C GLN A 157 6.13 4.30 -6.03
N PRO A 158 6.24 3.43 -5.00
CA PRO A 158 7.37 2.52 -4.87
C PRO A 158 7.53 1.57 -6.06
N SER A 159 6.44 0.95 -6.52
CA SER A 159 6.49 0.02 -7.65
C SER A 159 6.84 0.73 -8.96
N LEU A 160 6.34 1.95 -9.17
CA LEU A 160 6.68 2.76 -10.33
C LEU A 160 8.16 3.14 -10.34
N LEU A 161 8.73 3.48 -9.18
CA LEU A 161 10.16 3.76 -9.04
C LEU A 161 11.00 2.49 -9.30
N MET A 162 10.60 1.34 -8.76
CA MET A 162 11.26 0.06 -9.06
C MET A 162 11.20 -0.28 -10.55
N GLY A 163 10.07 0.02 -11.20
CA GLY A 163 9.95 -0.13 -12.65
C GLY A 163 10.97 0.72 -13.42
N LEU A 164 11.21 1.96 -12.99
CA LEU A 164 12.24 2.84 -13.58
C LEU A 164 13.66 2.36 -13.29
N VAL A 165 13.95 1.93 -12.06
CA VAL A 165 15.26 1.40 -11.67
C VAL A 165 15.61 0.18 -12.52
N THR A 166 14.75 -0.83 -12.52
CA THR A 166 14.98 -2.07 -13.30
C THR A 166 15.05 -1.81 -14.80
N TRP A 167 14.29 -0.86 -15.32
CA TRP A 167 14.38 -0.46 -16.72
C TRP A 167 15.73 0.17 -17.06
N ALA A 168 16.25 1.04 -16.20
CA ALA A 168 17.55 1.67 -16.39
C ALA A 168 18.69 0.63 -16.32
N GLU A 169 18.64 -0.30 -15.37
CA GLU A 169 19.60 -1.40 -15.24
C GLU A 169 19.63 -2.31 -16.47
N VAL A 170 18.45 -2.66 -17.01
CA VAL A 170 18.35 -3.47 -18.25
C VAL A 170 18.96 -2.74 -19.45
N LEU A 171 18.94 -1.41 -19.47
CA LEU A 171 19.61 -0.60 -20.48
C LEU A 171 21.14 -0.46 -20.26
N GLY A 172 21.68 -0.99 -19.17
CA GLY A 172 23.08 -0.87 -18.81
C GLY A 172 23.46 0.52 -18.26
N LEU A 173 22.49 1.25 -17.68
CA LEU A 173 22.73 2.54 -17.05
C LEU A 173 23.08 2.35 -15.57
N ASP A 174 24.06 3.09 -15.09
CA ASP A 174 24.42 3.12 -13.68
C ASP A 174 23.41 4.00 -12.91
N ILE A 175 22.85 3.45 -11.84
CA ILE A 175 21.95 4.18 -10.94
C ILE A 175 22.79 4.97 -9.93
N ILE A 176 22.75 6.29 -10.02
CA ILE A 176 23.46 7.19 -9.09
C ILE A 176 22.59 7.50 -7.86
N ALA A 177 21.30 7.70 -8.08
CA ALA A 177 20.35 7.98 -7.02
C ALA A 177 18.94 7.59 -7.47
N ALA A 178 18.12 7.14 -6.52
CA ALA A 178 16.69 6.90 -6.71
C ALA A 178 15.91 7.59 -5.58
N GLY A 179 14.78 8.20 -5.92
CA GLY A 179 13.99 8.94 -4.93
C GLY A 179 12.64 9.35 -5.49
N LYS A 180 11.81 9.87 -4.62
CA LYS A 180 10.51 10.44 -4.95
C LYS A 180 10.32 11.81 -4.29
N ALA A 181 9.44 12.64 -4.83
CA ALA A 181 8.99 13.86 -4.17
C ALA A 181 8.08 13.51 -2.98
N SER A 182 8.12 14.34 -1.94
CA SER A 182 7.17 14.28 -0.83
C SER A 182 5.86 15.00 -1.20
N GLU A 183 4.76 14.67 -0.54
CA GLU A 183 3.50 15.41 -0.65
C GLU A 183 3.60 16.84 -0.09
N TYR A 184 4.59 17.12 0.74
CA TYR A 184 4.83 18.42 1.36
C TYR A 184 6.08 19.09 0.76
N ASP A 185 6.02 19.37 -0.52
CA ASP A 185 7.12 20.02 -1.20
C ASP A 185 7.37 21.43 -0.67
N PHE A 186 8.64 21.80 -0.62
CA PHE A 186 9.05 23.18 -0.45
C PHE A 186 9.11 23.83 -1.83
N VAL A 187 8.25 24.83 -2.07
CA VAL A 187 8.16 25.55 -3.35
C VAL A 187 8.70 26.95 -3.18
N TYR A 188 9.79 27.25 -3.88
CA TYR A 188 10.37 28.59 -3.91
C TYR A 188 9.86 29.38 -5.12
N ASP A 189 9.31 30.59 -4.87
CA ASP A 189 8.99 31.55 -5.90
C ASP A 189 10.12 32.60 -6.02
N PRO A 190 10.93 32.56 -7.09
CA PRO A 190 12.06 33.48 -7.25
C PRO A 190 11.64 34.93 -7.52
N LYS A 191 10.40 35.16 -8.00
CA LYS A 191 9.89 36.51 -8.25
C LYS A 191 9.45 37.20 -6.96
N GLN A 192 8.75 36.46 -6.12
CA GLN A 192 8.25 36.96 -4.84
C GLN A 192 9.26 36.75 -3.70
N ARG A 193 10.31 35.96 -3.95
CA ARG A 193 11.30 35.55 -2.94
C ARG A 193 10.63 34.93 -1.69
N THR A 194 9.68 34.04 -1.94
CA THR A 194 8.94 33.36 -0.90
C THR A 194 9.14 31.85 -1.01
N LEU A 195 9.13 31.18 0.14
CA LEU A 195 9.12 29.75 0.25
C LEU A 195 7.75 29.32 0.80
N SER A 196 7.13 28.33 0.16
CA SER A 196 5.83 27.79 0.56
C SER A 196 5.94 26.30 0.85
N SER A 197 5.29 25.84 1.89
CA SER A 197 5.15 24.41 2.20
C SER A 197 3.91 24.19 3.05
N ASN A 198 3.13 23.17 2.74
CA ASN A 198 1.95 22.76 3.50
C ASN A 198 1.00 23.91 3.85
N GLY A 199 0.69 24.77 2.87
CA GLY A 199 -0.22 25.92 3.04
C GLY A 199 0.36 27.12 3.80
N LYS A 200 1.59 27.06 4.28
CA LYS A 200 2.33 28.17 4.88
C LYS A 200 3.24 28.81 3.85
N THR A 201 3.30 30.13 3.83
CA THR A 201 4.24 30.90 3.00
C THR A 201 5.02 31.86 3.90
N ALA A 202 6.33 31.91 3.72
CA ALA A 202 7.22 32.80 4.44
C ALA A 202 8.19 33.49 3.48
N SER A 203 8.70 34.65 3.87
CA SER A 203 9.75 35.38 3.13
C SER A 203 11.04 34.55 3.19
N ALA A 204 11.69 34.41 2.04
CA ALA A 204 12.91 33.62 1.88
C ALA A 204 13.85 34.35 0.89
N HIS A 205 14.17 35.58 1.20
CA HIS A 205 14.93 36.47 0.29
C HIS A 205 16.28 35.90 -0.15
N ASP A 206 16.94 35.19 0.76
CA ASP A 206 18.29 34.64 0.52
C ASP A 206 18.25 33.19 -0.03
N PHE A 207 17.08 32.59 -0.16
CA PHE A 207 16.98 31.19 -0.61
C PHE A 207 17.44 31.02 -2.06
N GLY A 208 17.18 32.05 -2.91
CA GLY A 208 17.57 32.03 -4.31
C GLY A 208 19.08 32.02 -4.51
N ASP A 209 19.84 32.62 -3.60
CA ASP A 209 21.31 32.72 -3.67
C ASP A 209 21.97 31.34 -3.48
N TRP A 210 21.23 30.37 -2.99
CA TRP A 210 21.69 28.98 -2.69
C TRP A 210 21.16 27.96 -3.70
N ILE A 211 20.62 28.38 -4.85
CA ILE A 211 20.08 27.47 -5.88
C ILE A 211 21.20 26.97 -6.79
N GLU A 212 22.18 27.83 -7.13
CA GLU A 212 23.28 27.46 -8.01
C GLU A 212 24.57 27.22 -7.24
N PRO A 213 25.09 25.97 -7.22
CA PRO A 213 26.24 25.59 -6.40
C PRO A 213 27.60 25.95 -7.06
N ALA A 214 27.68 26.91 -7.95
CA ALA A 214 28.87 27.10 -8.78
C ALA A 214 30.19 27.37 -8.00
N THR A 215 30.13 27.78 -6.73
CA THR A 215 31.31 28.13 -5.93
C THR A 215 31.30 27.66 -4.48
N LEU A 216 30.24 27.07 -4.01
CA LEU A 216 30.06 26.66 -2.62
C LEU A 216 29.97 25.12 -2.50
N ASP A 217 30.48 24.59 -1.39
CA ASP A 217 30.29 23.18 -1.11
C ASP A 217 28.83 22.84 -0.79
N LEU A 218 28.42 21.62 -1.14
CA LEU A 218 27.04 21.17 -0.97
C LEU A 218 26.57 21.17 0.49
N SER A 219 27.48 20.96 1.43
CA SER A 219 27.15 20.93 2.86
C SER A 219 26.75 22.34 3.36
N THR A 220 27.45 23.37 2.92
CA THR A 220 27.13 24.76 3.23
C THR A 220 25.77 25.15 2.64
N ILE A 221 25.50 24.77 1.39
CA ILE A 221 24.20 25.02 0.74
C ILE A 221 23.08 24.33 1.51
N ALA A 222 23.24 23.04 1.83
CA ALA A 222 22.24 22.27 2.57
C ALA A 222 21.96 22.88 3.95
N ALA A 223 23.01 23.28 4.69
CA ALA A 223 22.85 23.91 6.01
C ALA A 223 22.04 25.23 5.91
N ARG A 224 22.39 26.10 4.97
CA ARG A 224 21.68 27.39 4.80
C ARG A 224 20.23 27.22 4.36
N ARG A 225 19.95 26.29 3.42
CA ARG A 225 18.58 25.97 3.03
C ARG A 225 17.78 25.40 4.19
N SER A 226 18.38 24.56 5.01
CA SER A 226 17.75 24.01 6.19
C SER A 226 17.42 25.07 7.24
N GLU A 227 18.30 26.04 7.47
CA GLU A 227 18.05 27.19 8.35
C GLU A 227 16.82 27.99 7.88
N ILE A 228 16.75 28.33 6.59
CA ILE A 228 15.63 29.11 6.01
C ILE A 228 14.33 28.29 6.10
N ALA A 229 14.40 26.97 5.85
CA ALA A 229 13.24 26.09 5.91
C ALA A 229 12.80 25.74 7.33
N ALA A 230 13.60 26.03 8.36
CA ALA A 230 13.31 25.65 9.75
C ALA A 230 12.01 26.26 10.33
N GLU A 231 11.55 27.39 9.78
CA GLU A 231 10.29 28.01 10.16
C GLU A 231 9.04 27.21 9.74
N PHE A 232 9.20 26.28 8.79
CA PHE A 232 8.12 25.45 8.29
C PHE A 232 7.96 24.18 9.14
N PRO A 233 6.77 23.54 9.13
CA PRO A 233 6.59 22.28 9.80
C PRO A 233 7.57 21.22 9.29
N GLN A 234 8.45 20.74 10.17
CA GLN A 234 9.38 19.65 9.89
C GLN A 234 8.72 18.33 10.35
N ARG A 235 7.73 17.85 9.62
CA ARG A 235 7.03 16.61 9.93
C ARG A 235 7.53 15.49 9.02
N ALA A 236 7.73 14.32 9.63
CA ALA A 236 7.79 13.10 8.86
C ALA A 236 6.45 12.94 8.13
N VAL A 237 6.51 12.73 6.83
CA VAL A 237 5.31 12.49 6.02
C VAL A 237 4.95 11.01 6.05
N PRO A 238 3.67 10.64 5.95
CA PRO A 238 3.23 9.23 5.99
C PRO A 238 3.90 8.34 4.94
N ASP A 239 4.37 8.94 3.85
CA ASP A 239 4.96 8.24 2.71
C ASP A 239 6.48 8.00 2.82
N LEU A 240 7.14 8.35 3.93
CA LEU A 240 8.58 8.07 4.12
C LEU A 240 8.90 6.57 4.07
N CYS A 241 7.98 5.71 4.48
CA CYS A 241 8.12 4.26 4.40
C CYS A 241 8.29 3.74 2.96
N GLU A 242 7.84 4.48 1.96
CA GLU A 242 7.86 4.05 0.55
C GLU A 242 9.28 3.87 0.01
N MET A 243 10.22 4.73 0.39
CA MET A 243 11.62 4.54 -0.01
C MET A 243 12.26 3.32 0.64
N THR A 244 11.79 2.90 1.80
CA THR A 244 12.23 1.66 2.43
C THR A 244 11.74 0.44 1.65
N LEU A 245 10.51 0.49 1.09
CA LEU A 245 10.03 -0.57 0.19
C LEU A 245 10.96 -0.74 -1.02
N VAL A 246 11.33 0.38 -1.64
CA VAL A 246 12.27 0.37 -2.79
C VAL A 246 13.62 -0.21 -2.40
N ALA A 247 14.11 0.10 -1.20
CA ALA A 247 15.38 -0.42 -0.71
C ALA A 247 15.31 -1.91 -0.32
N ASN A 248 14.12 -2.43 0.00
CA ASN A 248 13.89 -3.84 0.35
C ASN A 248 13.71 -4.73 -0.89
N ALA A 249 13.37 -4.14 -2.03
CA ALA A 249 13.10 -4.86 -3.28
C ALA A 249 14.36 -5.11 -4.11
#